data_59fbb2b516402ef5195b042fcdce7e7e
#
_entry.id   59fbb2b516402ef5195b042fcdce7e7e
#
_cell.length_a   1.000
_cell.length_b   1.000
_cell.length_c   1.000
_cell.angle_alpha   90.00
_cell.angle_beta   90.00
_cell.angle_gamma   90.00
#
_symmetry.space_group_name_H-M   'P 1'
#
loop_
_entity.id
_entity.type
_entity.pdbx_description
1 polymer ?
#
loop_
_entity_poly.entity_id
_entity_poly.type
_entity_poly.pdbx_seq_one_letter_code
_entity_poly.pdbx_strand_id
1 'polypeptide(L)'
;MTMQNLLQQCRKKSHSKVLRFWVVLAAVALLLVLACRDYDWDALGRYKGDNISSLHYVRGRVVEVLRDDTKPDQLDPARSMGTQELRILLLEGANKGTEVTIANYLTRTQNVRLRQGETAIICEDLPDSADAYYTVYN
;
A
#
# COMPACT_ATOMS: atom_id res chain seq x y z
N MET A 1 -31.24 56.08 34.52
CA MET A 1 -30.59 55.18 33.56
C MET A 1 -31.58 54.07 33.30
N THR A 2 -32.19 54.03 32.11
CA THR A 2 -33.39 53.22 31.84
C THR A 2 -33.00 51.78 31.53
N MET A 3 -33.72 50.81 32.03
CA MET A 3 -33.48 49.35 31.83
C MET A 3 -33.33 48.94 30.37
N GLN A 4 -33.89 49.66 29.43
CA GLN A 4 -33.74 49.48 27.99
C GLN A 4 -32.30 49.75 27.49
N ASN A 5 -31.57 50.73 28.09
CA ASN A 5 -30.19 51.02 27.71
C ASN A 5 -29.20 49.90 28.09
N LEU A 6 -29.45 49.24 29.24
CA LEU A 6 -28.64 48.09 29.67
C LEU A 6 -28.84 46.87 28.79
N LEU A 7 -30.07 46.60 28.36
CA LEU A 7 -30.37 45.49 27.46
C LEU A 7 -29.75 45.70 26.06
N GLN A 8 -29.75 46.93 25.56
CA GLN A 8 -29.11 47.23 24.27
C GLN A 8 -27.56 47.13 24.35
N GLN A 9 -26.98 47.52 25.48
CA GLN A 9 -25.52 47.36 25.68
C GLN A 9 -25.11 45.88 25.78
N CYS A 10 -25.86 45.04 26.48
CA CYS A 10 -25.61 43.61 26.56
C CYS A 10 -25.74 42.94 25.21
N ARG A 11 -26.75 43.31 24.40
CA ARG A 11 -26.99 42.78 23.07
C ARG A 11 -25.84 43.15 22.09
N LYS A 12 -25.39 44.41 22.13
CA LYS A 12 -24.24 44.89 21.33
C LYS A 12 -22.93 44.17 21.69
N LYS A 13 -22.70 43.91 22.98
CA LYS A 13 -21.49 43.22 23.47
C LYS A 13 -21.46 41.73 23.13
N SER A 14 -22.63 41.09 23.08
CA SER A 14 -22.80 39.69 22.64
C SER A 14 -22.52 39.56 21.15
N HIS A 15 -23.09 40.43 20.31
CA HIS A 15 -22.88 40.42 18.85
C HIS A 15 -21.40 40.61 18.48
N SER A 16 -20.68 41.46 19.21
CA SER A 16 -19.26 41.68 18.91
C SER A 16 -18.36 40.46 19.21
N LYS A 17 -18.71 39.67 20.25
CA LYS A 17 -18.01 38.42 20.56
C LYS A 17 -18.26 37.34 19.51
N VAL A 18 -19.51 37.18 19.09
CA VAL A 18 -19.92 36.23 18.04
C VAL A 18 -19.26 36.63 16.71
N LEU A 19 -19.25 37.91 16.37
CA LEU A 19 -18.60 38.39 15.14
C LEU A 19 -17.09 38.12 15.16
N ARG A 20 -16.41 38.36 16.28
CA ARG A 20 -14.97 38.07 16.44
C ARG A 20 -14.68 36.57 16.29
N PHE A 21 -15.53 35.70 16.84
CA PHE A 21 -15.39 34.26 16.69
C PHE A 21 -15.47 33.84 15.22
N TRP A 22 -16.44 34.36 14.45
CA TRP A 22 -16.58 34.05 13.04
C TRP A 22 -15.40 34.61 12.19
N VAL A 23 -14.88 35.78 12.55
CA VAL A 23 -13.69 36.35 11.86
C VAL A 23 -12.46 35.49 12.10
N VAL A 24 -12.23 35.03 13.33
CA VAL A 24 -11.12 34.11 13.64
C VAL A 24 -11.28 32.78 12.91
N LEU A 25 -12.49 32.22 12.92
CA LEU A 25 -12.78 30.98 12.21
C LEU A 25 -12.53 31.09 10.71
N ALA A 26 -12.96 32.20 10.10
CA ALA A 26 -12.73 32.47 8.68
C ALA A 26 -11.22 32.65 8.39
N ALA A 27 -10.48 33.34 9.26
CA ALA A 27 -9.03 33.48 9.11
C ALA A 27 -8.30 32.13 9.19
N VAL A 28 -8.67 31.27 10.14
CA VAL A 28 -8.10 29.90 10.26
C VAL A 28 -8.45 29.06 9.03
N ALA A 29 -9.70 29.11 8.57
CA ALA A 29 -10.10 28.40 7.36
C ALA A 29 -9.32 28.87 6.12
N LEU A 30 -9.10 30.20 5.98
CA LEU A 30 -8.31 30.77 4.90
C LEU A 30 -6.84 30.30 4.98
N LEU A 31 -6.25 30.30 6.17
CA LEU A 31 -4.88 29.80 6.36
C LEU A 31 -4.75 28.32 6.00
N LEU A 32 -5.74 27.51 6.38
CA LEU A 32 -5.76 26.08 6.00
C LEU A 32 -5.87 25.90 4.48
N VAL A 33 -6.72 26.68 3.81
CA VAL A 33 -6.84 26.63 2.34
C VAL A 33 -5.52 27.04 1.67
N LEU A 34 -4.85 28.08 2.17
CA LEU A 34 -3.55 28.52 1.64
C LEU A 34 -2.48 27.46 1.87
N ALA A 35 -2.42 26.87 3.08
CA ALA A 35 -1.49 25.80 3.38
C ALA A 35 -1.73 24.53 2.53
N CYS A 36 -3.00 24.18 2.27
CA CYS A 36 -3.35 23.08 1.38
C CYS A 36 -3.04 23.37 -0.09
N ARG A 37 -3.09 24.65 -0.50
CA ARG A 37 -2.77 25.04 -1.86
C ARG A 37 -1.27 24.93 -2.18
N ASP A 38 -0.41 25.27 -1.21
CA ASP A 38 1.05 25.20 -1.37
C ASP A 38 1.58 23.78 -1.00
N TYR A 39 0.69 22.89 -0.55
CA TYR A 39 1.06 21.52 -0.22
C TYR A 39 1.20 20.70 -1.51
N ASP A 40 2.40 20.16 -1.74
CA ASP A 40 2.67 19.30 -2.89
C ASP A 40 2.00 17.92 -2.69
N TRP A 41 0.76 17.81 -3.17
CA TRP A 41 -0.01 16.55 -3.16
C TRP A 41 0.67 15.45 -3.99
N ASP A 42 1.49 15.82 -4.99
CA ASP A 42 2.26 14.89 -5.80
C ASP A 42 3.44 14.30 -5.01
N ALA A 43 3.90 14.98 -3.94
CA ALA A 43 4.89 14.41 -3.04
C ALA A 43 4.36 13.19 -2.27
N LEU A 44 3.08 13.17 -1.91
CA LEU A 44 2.40 11.98 -1.37
C LEU A 44 2.21 10.90 -2.44
N GLY A 45 1.98 11.31 -3.69
CA GLY A 45 1.90 10.41 -4.85
C GLY A 45 3.23 9.77 -5.18
N ARG A 46 4.35 10.49 -5.00
CA ARG A 46 5.70 9.96 -5.23
C ARG A 46 6.07 8.81 -4.29
N TYR A 47 5.55 8.78 -3.08
CA TYR A 47 5.65 7.59 -2.21
C TYR A 47 4.79 6.42 -2.69
N LYS A 48 3.82 6.68 -3.56
CA LYS A 48 2.92 5.68 -4.14
C LYS A 48 3.30 5.24 -5.56
N GLY A 49 4.14 5.99 -6.26
CA GLY A 49 4.13 5.95 -7.70
C GLY A 49 5.26 5.21 -8.38
N ASP A 50 6.48 5.59 -8.13
CA ASP A 50 7.53 5.25 -9.10
C ASP A 50 8.05 3.80 -9.01
N ASN A 51 7.80 3.10 -7.90
CA ASN A 51 8.18 1.68 -7.75
C ASN A 51 7.01 0.69 -7.77
N ILE A 52 5.75 1.15 -7.82
CA ILE A 52 4.57 0.27 -7.74
C ILE A 52 3.89 0.09 -9.11
N SER A 53 4.14 0.99 -10.05
CA SER A 53 3.57 0.88 -11.41
C SER A 53 4.13 -0.31 -12.20
N SER A 54 5.32 -0.79 -11.84
CA SER A 54 5.95 -1.98 -12.42
C SER A 54 5.48 -3.30 -11.79
N LEU A 55 4.84 -3.23 -10.59
CA LEU A 55 4.41 -4.42 -9.86
C LEU A 55 3.02 -4.86 -10.28
N HIS A 56 2.92 -6.06 -10.80
CA HIS A 56 1.69 -6.73 -11.17
C HIS A 56 1.54 -8.05 -10.42
N TYR A 57 0.29 -8.40 -10.09
CA TYR A 57 -0.01 -9.68 -9.45
C TYR A 57 -0.76 -10.54 -10.43
N VAL A 58 -0.17 -11.67 -10.78
CA VAL A 58 -0.69 -12.58 -11.79
C VAL A 58 -0.78 -14.00 -11.24
N ARG A 59 -1.67 -14.81 -11.78
CA ARG A 59 -1.72 -16.22 -11.41
C ARG A 59 -0.68 -17.01 -12.19
N GLY A 60 0.05 -17.86 -11.49
CA GLY A 60 0.97 -18.83 -12.07
C GLY A 60 0.65 -20.24 -11.60
N ARG A 61 0.94 -21.25 -12.43
CA ARG A 61 0.82 -22.66 -12.09
C ARG A 61 2.21 -23.29 -12.02
N VAL A 62 2.49 -24.00 -10.94
CA VAL A 62 3.74 -24.75 -10.81
C VAL A 62 3.76 -25.90 -11.79
N VAL A 63 4.64 -25.81 -12.79
CA VAL A 63 4.87 -26.87 -13.78
C VAL A 63 5.77 -27.94 -13.18
N GLU A 64 6.80 -27.52 -12.45
CA GLU A 64 7.80 -28.44 -11.87
C GLU A 64 8.44 -27.81 -10.64
N VAL A 65 8.77 -28.65 -9.64
CA VAL A 65 9.64 -28.28 -8.53
C VAL A 65 11.05 -28.72 -8.90
N LEU A 66 11.90 -27.78 -9.30
CA LEU A 66 13.27 -28.06 -9.76
C LEU A 66 14.17 -28.46 -8.60
N ARG A 67 13.98 -27.82 -7.44
CA ARG A 67 14.75 -28.06 -6.23
C ARG A 67 13.92 -27.73 -5.00
N ASP A 68 14.06 -28.51 -3.94
CA ASP A 68 13.39 -28.29 -2.66
C ASP A 68 14.39 -28.52 -1.53
N ASP A 69 14.94 -27.43 -1.01
CA ASP A 69 15.87 -27.42 0.12
C ASP A 69 15.16 -27.02 1.42
N THR A 70 13.88 -27.32 1.53
CA THR A 70 13.11 -26.99 2.73
C THR A 70 13.28 -28.01 3.84
N LYS A 71 13.31 -27.52 5.08
CA LYS A 71 13.37 -28.32 6.30
C LYS A 71 12.31 -27.83 7.30
N PRO A 72 11.80 -28.71 8.17
CA PRO A 72 10.93 -28.29 9.27
C PRO A 72 11.59 -27.19 10.12
N ASP A 73 10.84 -26.19 10.55
CA ASP A 73 11.35 -25.20 11.51
C ASP A 73 11.58 -25.86 12.86
N GLN A 74 12.70 -25.58 13.49
CA GLN A 74 13.05 -26.12 14.80
C GLN A 74 12.12 -25.68 15.93
N LEU A 75 11.48 -24.50 15.80
CA LEU A 75 10.56 -23.96 16.81
C LEU A 75 9.10 -24.32 16.53
N ASP A 76 8.75 -24.52 15.28
CA ASP A 76 7.40 -24.90 14.85
C ASP A 76 7.47 -25.92 13.71
N PRO A 77 7.49 -27.22 14.02
CA PRO A 77 7.62 -28.29 13.02
C PRO A 77 6.50 -28.32 11.97
N ALA A 78 5.37 -27.63 12.20
CA ALA A 78 4.31 -27.49 11.22
C ALA A 78 4.68 -26.55 10.06
N ARG A 79 5.74 -25.75 10.24
CA ARG A 79 6.27 -24.83 9.23
C ARG A 79 7.52 -25.40 8.58
N SER A 80 7.77 -24.96 7.38
CA SER A 80 9.00 -25.28 6.64
C SER A 80 9.83 -24.03 6.45
N MET A 81 11.13 -24.17 6.56
CA MET A 81 12.11 -23.10 6.32
C MET A 81 13.06 -23.52 5.21
N GLY A 82 13.45 -22.57 4.36
CA GLY A 82 14.37 -22.84 3.27
C GLY A 82 13.89 -22.30 1.94
N THR A 83 14.30 -22.93 0.86
CA THR A 83 14.04 -22.42 -0.49
C THR A 83 13.56 -23.55 -1.39
N GLN A 84 12.54 -23.26 -2.20
CA GLN A 84 12.16 -24.06 -3.36
C GLN A 84 12.52 -23.30 -4.63
N GLU A 85 13.07 -23.97 -5.60
CA GLU A 85 13.23 -23.49 -6.97
C GLU A 85 12.12 -24.10 -7.83
N LEU A 86 11.28 -23.23 -8.40
CA LEU A 86 10.04 -23.61 -9.07
C LEU A 86 10.06 -23.16 -10.52
N ARG A 87 9.62 -24.01 -11.45
CA ARG A 87 9.23 -23.61 -12.80
C ARG A 87 7.73 -23.35 -12.81
N ILE A 88 7.36 -22.12 -13.18
CA ILE A 88 5.99 -21.64 -13.13
C ILE A 88 5.54 -21.16 -14.49
N LEU A 89 4.39 -21.63 -14.95
CA LEU A 89 3.70 -21.12 -16.13
C LEU A 89 2.80 -19.96 -15.73
N LEU A 90 3.02 -18.78 -16.29
CA LEU A 90 2.20 -17.62 -16.08
C LEU A 90 0.86 -17.76 -16.80
N LEU A 91 -0.24 -17.63 -16.06
CA LEU A 91 -1.60 -17.81 -16.58
C LEU A 91 -2.26 -16.49 -16.99
N GLU A 92 -1.72 -15.37 -16.52
CA GLU A 92 -2.23 -14.01 -16.70
C GLU A 92 -1.07 -13.03 -16.87
N GLY A 93 -1.37 -11.75 -17.11
CA GLY A 93 -0.39 -10.68 -17.23
C GLY A 93 0.18 -10.52 -18.63
N ALA A 94 1.18 -9.63 -18.74
CA ALA A 94 1.84 -9.31 -20.01
C ALA A 94 2.60 -10.51 -20.58
N ASN A 95 3.15 -11.35 -19.70
CA ASN A 95 3.95 -12.54 -20.04
C ASN A 95 3.15 -13.84 -19.94
N LYS A 96 1.84 -13.79 -20.12
CA LYS A 96 0.98 -14.98 -20.10
C LYS A 96 1.47 -16.06 -21.07
N GLY A 97 1.53 -17.30 -20.59
CA GLY A 97 1.96 -18.47 -21.37
C GLY A 97 3.47 -18.69 -21.35
N THR A 98 4.25 -17.81 -20.68
CA THR A 98 5.68 -17.98 -20.49
C THR A 98 5.97 -18.80 -19.24
N GLU A 99 6.96 -19.66 -19.30
CA GLU A 99 7.50 -20.37 -18.14
C GLU A 99 8.66 -19.57 -17.55
N VAL A 100 8.60 -19.33 -16.25
CA VAL A 100 9.63 -18.61 -15.49
C VAL A 100 10.15 -19.46 -14.34
N THR A 101 11.44 -19.31 -14.00
CA THR A 101 12.03 -19.97 -12.84
C THR A 101 12.05 -18.99 -11.67
N ILE A 102 11.47 -19.39 -10.56
CA ILE A 102 11.28 -18.54 -9.37
C ILE A 102 11.83 -19.24 -8.13
N ALA A 103 12.57 -18.50 -7.31
CA ALA A 103 12.95 -18.94 -5.96
C ALA A 103 11.83 -18.57 -4.98
N ASN A 104 11.19 -19.58 -4.40
CA ASN A 104 10.21 -19.42 -3.32
C ASN A 104 10.92 -19.55 -1.97
N TYR A 105 11.04 -18.44 -1.25
CA TYR A 105 11.70 -18.41 0.06
C TYR A 105 10.67 -18.64 1.17
N LEU A 106 10.79 -19.78 1.86
CA LEU A 106 9.95 -20.09 3.02
C LEU A 106 10.59 -19.52 4.28
N THR A 107 9.87 -18.62 4.90
CA THR A 107 10.23 -17.96 6.17
C THR A 107 9.14 -18.19 7.20
N ARG A 108 9.30 -17.67 8.42
CA ARG A 108 8.22 -17.76 9.43
C ARG A 108 6.98 -16.95 9.07
N THR A 109 7.12 -15.89 8.30
CA THR A 109 6.02 -15.00 7.87
C THR A 109 5.45 -15.39 6.52
N GLN A 110 6.28 -15.91 5.63
CA GLN A 110 5.91 -16.40 4.30
C GLN A 110 6.19 -17.90 4.26
N ASN A 111 5.16 -18.73 4.39
CA ASN A 111 5.34 -20.18 4.59
C ASN A 111 4.40 -21.02 3.72
N VAL A 112 4.28 -20.66 2.45
CA VAL A 112 3.51 -21.46 1.48
C VAL A 112 4.47 -22.31 0.66
N ARG A 113 4.56 -23.59 1.00
CA ARG A 113 5.28 -24.58 0.21
C ARG A 113 4.40 -25.03 -0.94
N LEU A 114 4.91 -24.86 -2.15
CA LEU A 114 4.16 -25.17 -3.39
C LEU A 114 4.55 -26.54 -3.95
N ARG A 115 3.57 -27.18 -4.59
CA ARG A 115 3.72 -28.48 -5.24
C ARG A 115 3.39 -28.36 -6.72
N GLN A 116 3.88 -29.30 -7.50
CA GLN A 116 3.54 -29.40 -8.93
C GLN A 116 2.02 -29.44 -9.13
N GLY A 117 1.54 -28.64 -10.09
CA GLY A 117 0.13 -28.49 -10.43
C GLY A 117 -0.62 -27.44 -9.63
N GLU A 118 -0.08 -26.98 -8.50
CA GLU A 118 -0.71 -25.93 -7.69
C GLU A 118 -0.62 -24.56 -8.37
N THR A 119 -1.58 -23.70 -8.05
CA THR A 119 -1.63 -22.32 -8.54
C THR A 119 -1.29 -21.36 -7.39
N ALA A 120 -0.43 -20.39 -7.67
CA ALA A 120 -0.04 -19.35 -6.74
C ALA A 120 -0.19 -17.97 -7.37
N ILE A 121 -0.22 -16.93 -6.54
CA ILE A 121 -0.08 -15.56 -6.99
C ILE A 121 1.41 -15.25 -7.14
N ILE A 122 1.77 -14.70 -8.27
CA ILE A 122 3.12 -14.30 -8.61
C ILE A 122 3.14 -12.77 -8.68
N CYS A 123 4.04 -12.16 -7.95
CA CYS A 123 4.36 -10.75 -8.11
C CYS A 123 5.36 -10.64 -9.27
N GLU A 124 4.92 -9.97 -10.32
CA GLU A 124 5.68 -9.67 -11.52
C GLU A 124 6.14 -8.21 -11.44
N ASP A 125 7.44 -7.98 -11.36
CA ASP A 125 8.03 -6.64 -11.42
C ASP A 125 8.63 -6.44 -12.80
N LEU A 126 8.07 -5.51 -13.56
CA LEU A 126 8.42 -5.20 -14.95
C LEU A 126 8.98 -3.78 -15.03
N PRO A 127 10.19 -3.52 -14.55
CA PRO A 127 10.79 -2.19 -14.64
C PRO A 127 11.17 -1.85 -16.09
N ASP A 128 11.04 -0.57 -16.47
CA ASP A 128 11.34 -0.10 -17.83
C ASP A 128 12.81 -0.29 -18.25
N SER A 129 13.71 -0.42 -17.29
CA SER A 129 15.17 -0.37 -17.51
C SER A 129 15.96 -1.61 -17.07
N ALA A 130 15.26 -2.65 -16.59
CA ALA A 130 15.91 -3.87 -16.08
C ALA A 130 15.12 -5.12 -16.50
N ASP A 131 15.70 -6.30 -16.26
CA ASP A 131 15.04 -7.58 -16.52
C ASP A 131 13.83 -7.75 -15.58
N ALA A 132 12.79 -8.43 -16.08
CA ALA A 132 11.61 -8.77 -15.30
C ALA A 132 12.00 -9.64 -14.10
N TYR A 133 11.46 -9.31 -12.92
CA TYR A 133 11.68 -10.07 -11.71
C TYR A 133 10.38 -10.67 -11.19
N TYR A 134 10.44 -11.93 -10.79
CA TYR A 134 9.27 -12.69 -10.37
C TYR A 134 9.45 -13.25 -8.97
N THR A 135 8.44 -13.11 -8.11
CA THR A 135 8.42 -13.72 -6.78
C THR A 135 7.06 -14.36 -6.49
N VAL A 136 7.05 -15.38 -5.64
CA VAL A 136 5.80 -15.91 -5.09
C VAL A 136 5.26 -14.92 -4.08
N TYR A 137 4.02 -14.47 -4.27
CA TYR A 137 3.31 -13.64 -3.31
C TYR A 137 2.48 -14.51 -2.37
N ASN A 138 2.66 -14.30 -1.05
CA ASN A 138 1.98 -15.05 0.01
C ASN A 138 1.23 -14.12 0.96
#